data_fda0d7d55c07ed3093a47b984896be0c
#
_entry.id   fda0d7d55c07ed3093a47b984896be0c
#
_cell.length_a   1.000
_cell.length_b   1.000
_cell.length_c   1.000
_cell.angle_alpha   90.00
_cell.angle_beta   90.00
_cell.angle_gamma   90.00
#
_symmetry.space_group_name_H-M   'P 1'
#
loop_
_entity.id
_entity.type
_entity.pdbx_description
1 polymer ?
#
loop_
_entity_poly.entity_id
_entity_poly.type
_entity_poly.pdbx_seq_one_letter_code
_entity_poly.pdbx_strand_id
1 'polypeptide(L)'
;RSLVGSEMCIRDRVYDEFIQLAGIEGGSKEDVKQAAAAKAPWYQRAIKTLGDIFVPIIPAIVASGFLMGIMEALNFMVNNGFLNIDTTGSVYVFAKLFSNTAYTFLPILIAYSAAKVFGGNPYLGAVIGMIMIHPDLQNAWTVSNGVNVMQPVFGGLYAVPLVGYQGHVIPVIIAVWLMCQIEKRLHKVVPAMFDLFV
;
A
#
# COMPACT_ATOMS: atom_id res chain seq x y z
N ARG A 1 -13.08 15.57 -31.33
CA ARG A 1 -11.71 15.50 -30.77
C ARG A 1 -11.04 16.87 -30.50
N SER A 2 -11.70 18.02 -30.74
CA SER A 2 -11.07 19.34 -30.60
C SER A 2 -11.59 20.18 -29.40
N LEU A 3 -12.65 19.80 -28.73
CA LEU A 3 -13.27 20.60 -27.66
C LEU A 3 -12.51 20.52 -26.31
N VAL A 4 -11.93 19.37 -25.98
CA VAL A 4 -11.20 19.19 -24.72
C VAL A 4 -9.86 19.97 -24.69
N GLY A 5 -9.23 20.17 -25.85
CA GLY A 5 -8.00 20.95 -25.94
C GLY A 5 -8.21 22.47 -25.82
N SER A 6 -9.35 22.98 -26.27
CA SER A 6 -9.65 24.41 -26.19
C SER A 6 -10.04 24.87 -24.80
N GLU A 7 -10.77 24.07 -24.05
CA GLU A 7 -11.15 24.40 -22.67
C GLU A 7 -9.96 24.41 -21.71
N MET A 8 -8.98 23.53 -21.93
CA MET A 8 -7.75 23.50 -21.15
C MET A 8 -6.88 24.75 -21.42
N CYS A 9 -6.78 25.19 -22.66
CA CYS A 9 -6.07 26.43 -23.04
C CYS A 9 -6.75 27.69 -22.49
N ILE A 10 -8.09 27.76 -22.49
CA ILE A 10 -8.82 28.93 -21.96
C ILE A 10 -8.65 29.03 -20.45
N ARG A 11 -8.73 27.92 -19.75
CA ARG A 11 -8.55 27.87 -18.30
C ARG A 11 -7.13 28.26 -17.89
N ASP A 12 -6.13 27.83 -18.64
CA ASP A 12 -4.73 28.14 -18.35
C ASP A 12 -4.43 29.64 -18.61
N ARG A 13 -4.97 30.22 -19.70
CA ARG A 13 -4.88 31.66 -19.97
C ARG A 13 -5.54 32.53 -18.90
N VAL A 14 -6.76 32.20 -18.51
CA VAL A 14 -7.46 32.92 -17.44
C VAL A 14 -6.71 32.84 -16.12
N TYR A 15 -6.09 31.71 -15.84
CA TYR A 15 -5.28 31.53 -14.65
C TYR A 15 -4.00 32.38 -14.68
N ASP A 16 -3.30 32.44 -15.83
CA ASP A 16 -2.08 33.24 -15.99
C ASP A 16 -2.38 34.76 -15.94
N GLU A 17 -3.48 35.22 -16.56
CA GLU A 17 -3.92 36.62 -16.46
C GLU A 17 -4.35 36.99 -15.04
N PHE A 18 -4.99 36.07 -14.31
CA PHE A 18 -5.39 36.29 -12.92
C PHE A 18 -4.20 36.41 -11.98
N ILE A 19 -3.15 35.61 -12.19
CA ILE A 19 -1.90 35.67 -11.42
C ILE A 19 -1.17 36.99 -11.68
N GLN A 20 -1.10 37.45 -12.94
CA GLN A 20 -0.48 38.71 -13.29
C GLN A 20 -1.22 39.91 -12.69
N LEU A 21 -2.57 39.90 -12.71
CA LEU A 21 -3.39 40.96 -12.13
C LEU A 21 -3.36 40.97 -10.60
N ALA A 22 -3.22 39.80 -9.97
CA ALA A 22 -3.18 39.66 -8.52
C ALA A 22 -1.80 39.94 -7.90
N GLY A 23 -0.75 40.11 -8.73
CA GLY A 23 0.62 40.36 -8.25
C GLY A 23 1.20 39.22 -7.39
N ILE A 24 0.67 38.02 -7.57
CA ILE A 24 1.12 36.83 -6.85
C ILE A 24 2.19 36.18 -7.73
N GLU A 25 3.42 36.09 -7.28
CA GLU A 25 4.43 35.26 -7.92
C GLU A 25 3.90 33.85 -8.08
N GLY A 26 3.83 33.39 -9.34
CA GLY A 26 3.20 32.12 -9.69
C GLY A 26 3.92 30.93 -9.07
N GLY A 27 3.51 30.58 -7.86
CA GLY A 27 3.81 29.28 -7.28
C GLY A 27 3.08 28.19 -8.09
N SER A 28 3.79 27.14 -8.48
CA SER A 28 3.21 25.97 -9.11
C SER A 28 1.96 25.49 -8.32
N LYS A 29 0.97 24.91 -9.02
CA LYS A 29 -0.18 24.27 -8.34
C LYS A 29 0.25 23.33 -7.22
N GLU A 30 1.47 22.79 -7.32
CA GLU A 30 2.09 21.96 -6.29
C GLU A 30 2.54 22.77 -5.09
N ASP A 31 3.07 23.98 -5.27
CA ASP A 31 3.50 24.87 -4.18
C ASP A 31 2.31 25.39 -3.37
N VAL A 32 1.19 25.72 -4.03
CA VAL A 32 -0.05 26.12 -3.36
C VAL A 32 -0.68 24.94 -2.61
N LYS A 33 -0.63 23.73 -3.17
CA LYS A 33 -1.06 22.50 -2.48
C LYS A 33 -0.16 22.17 -1.29
N GLN A 34 1.15 22.38 -1.41
CA GLN A 34 2.10 22.17 -0.33
C GLN A 34 1.94 23.20 0.79
N ALA A 35 1.75 24.47 0.45
CA ALA A 35 1.50 25.54 1.40
C ALA A 35 0.15 25.35 2.14
N ALA A 36 -0.89 24.92 1.47
CA ALA A 36 -2.18 24.56 2.08
C ALA A 36 -2.07 23.32 2.97
N ALA A 37 -1.28 22.32 2.55
CA ALA A 37 -1.02 21.12 3.35
C ALA A 37 -0.16 21.42 4.59
N ALA A 38 0.72 22.43 4.54
CA ALA A 38 1.53 22.84 5.68
C ALA A 38 0.70 23.47 6.82
N LYS A 39 -0.40 24.13 6.49
CA LYS A 39 -1.35 24.71 7.47
C LYS A 39 -2.42 23.73 7.95
N ALA A 40 -2.50 22.54 7.36
CA ALA A 40 -3.51 21.54 7.73
C ALA A 40 -3.19 20.90 9.09
N PRO A 41 -4.21 20.61 9.93
CA PRO A 41 -4.02 19.90 11.19
C PRO A 41 -3.44 18.50 10.95
N TRP A 42 -2.75 17.94 11.95
CA TRP A 42 -1.98 16.69 11.83
C TRP A 42 -2.80 15.51 11.28
N TYR A 43 -4.09 15.41 11.64
CA TYR A 43 -4.97 14.33 11.17
C TYR A 43 -5.26 14.44 9.66
N GLN A 44 -5.39 15.64 9.10
CA GLN A 44 -5.58 15.82 7.65
C GLN A 44 -4.32 15.42 6.88
N ARG A 45 -3.12 15.68 7.45
CA ARG A 45 -1.86 15.20 6.86
C ARG A 45 -1.78 13.68 6.88
N ALA A 46 -2.19 13.04 8.00
CA ALA A 46 -2.22 11.58 8.10
C ALA A 46 -3.17 10.95 7.07
N ILE A 47 -4.38 11.50 6.92
CA ILE A 47 -5.36 11.03 5.92
C ILE A 47 -4.81 11.21 4.50
N LYS A 48 -4.19 12.34 4.19
CA LYS A 48 -3.56 12.59 2.90
C LYS A 48 -2.45 11.58 2.63
N THR A 49 -1.56 11.37 3.59
CA THR A 49 -0.48 10.37 3.48
C THR A 49 -1.02 8.97 3.23
N LEU A 50 -2.08 8.56 3.94
CA LEU A 50 -2.77 7.30 3.68
C LEU A 50 -3.31 7.25 2.24
N GLY A 51 -3.96 8.32 1.78
CA GLY A 51 -4.43 8.42 0.40
C GLY A 51 -3.30 8.25 -0.61
N ASP A 52 -2.18 8.95 -0.42
CA ASP A 52 -1.01 8.89 -1.29
C ASP A 52 -0.38 7.48 -1.33
N ILE A 53 -0.46 6.72 -0.23
CA ILE A 53 -0.04 5.31 -0.17
C ILE A 53 -0.99 4.40 -0.95
N PHE A 54 -2.30 4.61 -0.82
CA PHE A 54 -3.30 3.69 -1.39
C PHE A 54 -3.62 3.94 -2.86
N VAL A 55 -3.58 5.19 -3.32
CA VAL A 55 -3.94 5.58 -4.70
C VAL A 55 -3.26 4.71 -5.77
N PRO A 56 -1.94 4.45 -5.73
CA PRO A 56 -1.29 3.60 -6.72
C PRO A 56 -1.68 2.12 -6.62
N ILE A 57 -2.20 1.66 -5.48
CA ILE A 57 -2.57 0.26 -5.23
C ILE A 57 -4.04 0.00 -5.60
N ILE A 58 -4.90 1.03 -5.58
CA ILE A 58 -6.33 0.92 -5.86
C ILE A 58 -6.65 0.09 -7.12
N PRO A 59 -6.00 0.30 -8.28
CA PRO A 59 -6.31 -0.46 -9.48
C PRO A 59 -6.13 -1.99 -9.29
N ALA A 60 -5.07 -2.39 -8.56
CA ALA A 60 -4.81 -3.81 -8.28
C ALA A 60 -5.85 -4.40 -7.32
N ILE A 61 -6.24 -3.66 -6.29
CA ILE A 61 -7.26 -4.08 -5.33
C ILE A 61 -8.63 -4.19 -6.01
N VAL A 62 -9.00 -3.22 -6.84
CA VAL A 62 -10.29 -3.21 -7.56
C VAL A 62 -10.37 -4.38 -8.54
N ALA A 63 -9.32 -4.63 -9.33
CA ALA A 63 -9.28 -5.75 -10.26
C ALA A 63 -9.40 -7.10 -9.54
N SER A 64 -8.66 -7.29 -8.46
CA SER A 64 -8.71 -8.49 -7.64
C SER A 64 -10.07 -8.67 -6.96
N GLY A 65 -10.62 -7.59 -6.40
CA GLY A 65 -11.93 -7.60 -5.76
C GLY A 65 -13.08 -7.92 -6.73
N PHE A 66 -13.00 -7.40 -7.95
CA PHE A 66 -13.97 -7.72 -9.00
C PHE A 66 -13.93 -9.22 -9.38
N LEU A 67 -12.72 -9.77 -9.60
CA LEU A 67 -12.55 -11.19 -9.87
C LEU A 67 -13.00 -12.07 -8.70
N MET A 68 -12.69 -11.66 -7.47
CA MET A 68 -13.12 -12.35 -6.26
C MET A 68 -14.66 -12.35 -6.14
N GLY A 69 -15.31 -11.22 -6.44
CA GLY A 69 -16.78 -11.16 -6.47
C GLY A 69 -17.40 -12.12 -7.48
N ILE A 70 -16.82 -12.25 -8.68
CA ILE A 70 -17.26 -13.21 -9.68
C ILE A 70 -17.08 -14.64 -9.14
N MET A 71 -15.94 -14.96 -8.56
CA MET A 71 -15.66 -16.29 -8.02
C MET A 71 -16.62 -16.66 -6.87
N GLU A 72 -16.94 -15.72 -5.99
CA GLU A 72 -17.92 -15.96 -4.93
C GLU A 72 -19.35 -16.11 -5.46
N ALA A 73 -19.73 -15.36 -6.50
CA ALA A 73 -21.01 -15.55 -7.18
C ALA A 73 -21.10 -16.94 -7.83
N LEU A 74 -20.03 -17.41 -8.47
CA LEU A 74 -19.97 -18.77 -9.01
C LEU A 74 -20.07 -19.84 -7.92
N ASN A 75 -19.35 -19.67 -6.81
CA ASN A 75 -19.46 -20.54 -5.62
C ASN A 75 -20.90 -20.62 -5.11
N PHE A 76 -21.55 -19.48 -4.98
CA PHE A 76 -22.93 -19.42 -4.54
C PHE A 76 -23.88 -20.19 -5.49
N MET A 77 -23.70 -20.03 -6.81
CA MET A 77 -24.52 -20.72 -7.81
C MET A 77 -24.30 -22.23 -7.79
N VAL A 78 -23.07 -22.69 -7.61
CA VAL A 78 -22.73 -24.11 -7.50
C VAL A 78 -23.31 -24.71 -6.22
N ASN A 79 -23.14 -24.04 -5.08
CA ASN A 79 -23.61 -24.53 -3.77
C ASN A 79 -25.15 -24.61 -3.71
N ASN A 80 -25.88 -23.79 -4.46
CA ASN A 80 -27.34 -23.81 -4.54
C ASN A 80 -27.87 -24.68 -5.68
N GLY A 81 -27.01 -25.39 -6.41
CA GLY A 81 -27.41 -26.31 -7.48
C GLY A 81 -27.88 -25.65 -8.80
N PHE A 82 -27.66 -24.33 -8.94
CA PHE A 82 -28.00 -23.60 -10.18
C PHE A 82 -26.98 -23.85 -11.30
N LEU A 83 -25.74 -24.19 -10.94
CA LEU A 83 -24.66 -24.50 -11.89
C LEU A 83 -23.93 -25.77 -11.43
N ASN A 84 -23.61 -26.64 -12.36
CA ASN A 84 -22.78 -27.79 -12.07
C ASN A 84 -21.39 -27.59 -12.69
N ILE A 85 -20.53 -26.91 -11.93
CA ILE A 85 -19.13 -26.67 -12.31
C ILE A 85 -18.24 -27.46 -11.35
N ASP A 86 -17.24 -28.12 -11.92
CA ASP A 86 -16.22 -28.79 -11.14
C ASP A 86 -15.32 -27.76 -10.44
N THR A 87 -15.55 -27.55 -9.15
CA THR A 87 -14.76 -26.61 -8.32
C THR A 87 -13.36 -27.11 -8.02
N THR A 88 -13.05 -28.38 -8.37
CA THR A 88 -11.70 -28.96 -8.26
C THR A 88 -10.93 -28.86 -9.56
N GLY A 89 -11.59 -28.45 -10.65
CA GLY A 89 -10.98 -28.26 -11.96
C GLY A 89 -9.87 -27.20 -11.95
N SER A 90 -8.81 -27.44 -12.72
CA SER A 90 -7.63 -26.57 -12.78
C SER A 90 -7.97 -25.11 -13.08
N VAL A 91 -8.92 -24.87 -14.00
CA VAL A 91 -9.33 -23.51 -14.38
C VAL A 91 -9.94 -22.75 -13.19
N TYR A 92 -10.78 -23.43 -12.42
CA TYR A 92 -11.40 -22.83 -11.23
C TYR A 92 -10.37 -22.51 -10.15
N VAL A 93 -9.44 -23.44 -9.90
CA VAL A 93 -8.36 -23.26 -8.92
C VAL A 93 -7.46 -22.08 -9.29
N PHE A 94 -7.04 -21.97 -10.57
CA PHE A 94 -6.25 -20.84 -11.04
C PHE A 94 -7.00 -19.52 -10.99
N ALA A 95 -8.27 -19.49 -11.38
CA ALA A 95 -9.09 -18.28 -11.29
C ALA A 95 -9.23 -17.79 -9.85
N LYS A 96 -9.41 -18.70 -8.90
CA LYS A 96 -9.45 -18.39 -7.46
C LYS A 96 -8.11 -17.87 -6.96
N LEU A 97 -6.99 -18.45 -7.40
CA LEU A 97 -5.65 -17.99 -7.06
C LEU A 97 -5.40 -16.57 -7.56
N PHE A 98 -5.70 -16.28 -8.82
CA PHE A 98 -5.53 -14.94 -9.38
C PHE A 98 -6.42 -13.89 -8.68
N SER A 99 -7.67 -14.25 -8.38
CA SER A 99 -8.59 -13.35 -7.69
C SER A 99 -8.12 -12.96 -6.29
N ASN A 100 -7.49 -13.87 -5.56
CA ASN A 100 -7.05 -13.64 -4.19
C ASN A 100 -5.63 -13.07 -4.05
N THR A 101 -4.83 -13.09 -5.13
CA THR A 101 -3.39 -12.77 -5.07
C THR A 101 -3.12 -11.37 -4.52
N ALA A 102 -3.84 -10.33 -5.00
CA ALA A 102 -3.58 -8.96 -4.56
C ALA A 102 -3.90 -8.76 -3.07
N TYR A 103 -4.91 -9.45 -2.55
CA TYR A 103 -5.24 -9.38 -1.11
C TYR A 103 -4.24 -10.14 -0.24
N THR A 104 -3.79 -11.31 -0.70
CA THR A 104 -2.79 -12.10 0.03
C THR A 104 -1.47 -11.36 0.15
N PHE A 105 -1.04 -10.68 -0.92
CA PHE A 105 0.22 -9.93 -0.95
C PHE A 105 0.05 -8.42 -0.73
N LEU A 106 -1.13 -8.00 -0.26
CA LEU A 106 -1.42 -6.60 0.04
C LEU A 106 -0.36 -5.91 0.93
N PRO A 107 0.18 -6.54 1.99
CA PRO A 107 1.22 -5.94 2.80
C PRO A 107 2.47 -5.54 2.02
N ILE A 108 2.87 -6.30 0.99
CA ILE A 108 4.02 -5.96 0.14
C ILE A 108 3.72 -4.72 -0.69
N LEU A 109 2.52 -4.64 -1.30
CA LEU A 109 2.11 -3.50 -2.12
C LEU A 109 2.06 -2.22 -1.28
N ILE A 110 1.48 -2.31 -0.09
CA ILE A 110 1.40 -1.18 0.85
C ILE A 110 2.80 -0.77 1.30
N ALA A 111 3.65 -1.72 1.67
CA ALA A 111 5.00 -1.44 2.13
C ALA A 111 5.85 -0.74 1.07
N TYR A 112 5.78 -1.20 -0.19
CA TYR A 112 6.45 -0.57 -1.32
C TYR A 112 5.97 0.87 -1.55
N SER A 113 4.66 1.08 -1.57
CA SER A 113 4.08 2.40 -1.76
C SER A 113 4.35 3.34 -0.59
N ALA A 114 4.24 2.85 0.64
CA ALA A 114 4.52 3.62 1.85
C ALA A 114 5.99 4.09 1.91
N ALA A 115 6.95 3.23 1.54
CA ALA A 115 8.35 3.61 1.48
C ALA A 115 8.59 4.76 0.50
N LYS A 116 7.94 4.73 -0.68
CA LYS A 116 7.98 5.85 -1.64
C LYS A 116 7.44 7.15 -1.04
N VAL A 117 6.30 7.09 -0.38
CA VAL A 117 5.64 8.27 0.21
C VAL A 117 6.47 8.84 1.39
N PHE A 118 7.09 7.98 2.19
CA PHE A 118 7.96 8.40 3.28
C PHE A 118 9.38 8.81 2.83
N GLY A 119 9.71 8.63 1.54
CA GLY A 119 11.00 9.00 0.95
C GLY A 119 12.14 8.10 1.42
N GLY A 120 11.89 6.82 1.58
CA GLY A 120 12.86 5.76 1.77
C GLY A 120 12.97 4.87 0.53
N ASN A 121 13.81 3.82 0.62
CA ASN A 121 13.98 2.88 -0.46
C ASN A 121 12.74 1.95 -0.61
N PRO A 122 12.04 1.97 -1.77
CA PRO A 122 10.83 1.16 -1.97
C PRO A 122 11.08 -0.34 -1.92
N TYR A 123 12.28 -0.78 -2.32
CA TYR A 123 12.63 -2.20 -2.30
C TYR A 123 12.85 -2.72 -0.88
N LEU A 124 13.48 -1.91 -0.01
CA LEU A 124 13.57 -2.22 1.41
C LEU A 124 12.17 -2.26 2.05
N GLY A 125 11.30 -1.31 1.68
CA GLY A 125 9.90 -1.36 2.08
C GLY A 125 9.22 -2.67 1.68
N ALA A 126 9.39 -3.12 0.43
CA ALA A 126 8.85 -4.40 -0.03
C ALA A 126 9.38 -5.58 0.79
N VAL A 127 10.67 -5.59 1.13
CA VAL A 127 11.28 -6.64 1.97
C VAL A 127 10.62 -6.68 3.36
N ILE A 128 10.37 -5.53 3.99
CA ILE A 128 9.60 -5.46 5.25
C ILE A 128 8.22 -6.09 5.09
N GLY A 129 7.50 -5.76 3.99
CA GLY A 129 6.22 -6.38 3.69
C GLY A 129 6.30 -7.90 3.53
N MET A 130 7.33 -8.41 2.86
CA MET A 130 7.58 -9.85 2.70
C MET A 130 7.88 -10.53 4.03
N ILE A 131 8.69 -9.92 4.90
CA ILE A 131 8.97 -10.44 6.25
C ILE A 131 7.68 -10.58 7.05
N MET A 132 6.78 -9.58 6.96
CA MET A 132 5.53 -9.58 7.75
C MET A 132 4.51 -10.65 7.31
N ILE A 133 4.65 -11.19 6.09
CA ILE A 133 3.79 -12.28 5.58
C ILE A 133 4.58 -13.56 5.26
N HIS A 134 5.77 -13.68 5.83
CA HIS A 134 6.64 -14.83 5.55
C HIS A 134 5.92 -16.16 5.84
N PRO A 135 6.11 -17.21 5.00
CA PRO A 135 5.45 -18.51 5.19
C PRO A 135 5.74 -19.17 6.54
N ASP A 136 6.92 -18.90 7.13
CA ASP A 136 7.29 -19.42 8.45
C ASP A 136 6.53 -18.76 9.61
N LEU A 137 5.86 -17.62 9.33
CA LEU A 137 4.94 -17.01 10.28
C LEU A 137 3.58 -17.73 10.23
N GLN A 138 2.99 -17.94 11.37
CA GLN A 138 1.65 -18.49 11.45
C GLN A 138 0.66 -17.55 10.76
N ASN A 139 -0.18 -18.08 9.88
CA ASN A 139 -1.15 -17.28 9.16
C ASN A 139 -2.12 -16.60 10.14
N ALA A 140 -2.32 -15.27 10.00
CA ALA A 140 -3.19 -14.48 10.87
C ALA A 140 -4.63 -15.02 10.96
N TRP A 141 -5.12 -15.64 9.88
CA TRP A 141 -6.46 -16.25 9.83
C TRP A 141 -6.56 -17.57 10.61
N THR A 142 -5.44 -18.29 10.78
CA THR A 142 -5.41 -19.57 11.51
C THR A 142 -5.13 -19.40 13.00
N VAL A 143 -4.57 -18.26 13.41
CA VAL A 143 -4.30 -17.93 14.82
C VAL A 143 -5.59 -17.89 15.65
N SER A 144 -6.72 -17.49 15.06
CA SER A 144 -8.01 -17.48 15.74
C SER A 144 -8.49 -18.87 16.19
N ASN A 145 -7.89 -19.95 15.67
CA ASN A 145 -8.20 -21.34 16.04
C ASN A 145 -7.44 -21.82 17.31
N GLY A 146 -6.75 -20.91 18.01
CA GLY A 146 -6.24 -21.18 19.35
C GLY A 146 -4.82 -21.75 19.44
N VAL A 147 -4.10 -21.92 18.33
CA VAL A 147 -2.71 -22.39 18.33
C VAL A 147 -1.77 -21.21 18.14
N ASN A 148 -1.27 -20.63 19.23
CA ASN A 148 -0.24 -19.61 19.17
C ASN A 148 1.14 -20.25 19.31
N VAL A 149 1.94 -20.21 18.24
CA VAL A 149 3.34 -20.60 18.30
C VAL A 149 4.13 -19.44 18.90
N MET A 150 4.67 -19.64 20.09
CA MET A 150 5.50 -18.67 20.80
C MET A 150 6.97 -19.00 20.60
N GLN A 151 7.77 -18.06 20.15
CA GLN A 151 9.22 -18.21 20.02
C GLN A 151 9.91 -17.45 21.16
N PRO A 152 10.69 -18.12 22.00
CA PRO A 152 11.47 -17.45 23.04
C PRO A 152 12.63 -16.66 22.40
N VAL A 153 12.76 -15.40 22.79
CA VAL A 153 13.81 -14.48 22.35
C VAL A 153 14.66 -14.08 23.56
N PHE A 154 15.92 -13.70 23.31
CA PHE A 154 16.87 -13.30 24.36
C PHE A 154 17.03 -14.33 25.49
N GLY A 155 17.24 -15.63 25.12
CA GLY A 155 17.46 -16.68 26.11
C GLY A 155 16.24 -17.04 26.96
N GLY A 156 15.02 -16.74 26.47
CA GLY A 156 13.77 -17.04 27.17
C GLY A 156 13.21 -15.92 28.03
N LEU A 157 13.83 -14.73 28.01
CA LEU A 157 13.35 -13.57 28.77
C LEU A 157 12.01 -13.03 28.23
N TYR A 158 11.75 -13.21 26.94
CA TYR A 158 10.53 -12.76 26.28
C TYR A 158 10.11 -13.76 25.19
N ALA A 159 8.81 -14.05 25.10
CA ALA A 159 8.26 -14.90 24.07
C ALA A 159 7.45 -14.06 23.08
N VAL A 160 7.83 -14.09 21.81
CA VAL A 160 7.15 -13.36 20.75
C VAL A 160 6.25 -14.33 19.99
N PRO A 161 4.95 -14.01 19.80
CA PRO A 161 4.09 -14.83 18.97
C PRO A 161 4.53 -14.71 17.49
N LEU A 162 4.75 -15.86 16.84
CA LEU A 162 5.09 -15.95 15.42
C LEU A 162 3.82 -15.80 14.56
N VAL A 163 3.22 -14.63 14.56
CA VAL A 163 1.98 -14.34 13.83
C VAL A 163 2.29 -13.48 12.61
N GLY A 164 1.83 -13.91 11.44
CA GLY A 164 1.89 -13.12 10.22
C GLY A 164 0.83 -12.02 10.21
N TYR A 165 1.12 -10.95 9.47
CA TYR A 165 0.27 -9.76 9.35
C TYR A 165 -0.50 -9.73 8.03
N GLN A 166 -0.96 -10.89 7.56
CA GLN A 166 -1.81 -10.98 6.35
C GLN A 166 -3.09 -10.15 6.56
N GLY A 167 -3.37 -9.26 5.60
CA GLY A 167 -4.54 -8.37 5.66
C GLY A 167 -4.45 -7.19 6.64
N HIS A 168 -3.34 -7.06 7.37
CA HIS A 168 -3.15 -5.93 8.29
C HIS A 168 -2.39 -4.79 7.60
N VAL A 169 -3.01 -3.61 7.55
CA VAL A 169 -2.48 -2.42 6.86
C VAL A 169 -1.65 -1.53 7.78
N ILE A 170 -2.20 -1.21 8.95
CA ILE A 170 -1.61 -0.21 9.86
C ILE A 170 -0.24 -0.64 10.39
N PRO A 171 -0.04 -1.89 10.86
CA PRO A 171 1.27 -2.35 11.30
C PRO A 171 2.35 -2.26 10.21
N VAL A 172 1.98 -2.54 8.96
CA VAL A 172 2.89 -2.45 7.81
C VAL A 172 3.36 -1.02 7.59
N ILE A 173 2.42 -0.06 7.60
CA ILE A 173 2.74 1.36 7.43
C ILE A 173 3.68 1.86 8.53
N ILE A 174 3.41 1.46 9.78
CA ILE A 174 4.26 1.84 10.93
C ILE A 174 5.66 1.23 10.80
N ALA A 175 5.76 -0.06 10.43
CA ALA A 175 7.04 -0.73 10.24
C ALA A 175 7.89 -0.07 9.15
N VAL A 176 7.26 0.26 8.01
CA VAL A 176 7.93 0.96 6.91
C VAL A 176 8.33 2.37 7.30
N TRP A 177 7.48 3.09 8.04
CA TRP A 177 7.83 4.42 8.55
C TRP A 177 9.06 4.36 9.46
N LEU A 178 9.12 3.39 10.38
CA LEU A 178 10.28 3.17 11.25
C LEU A 178 11.53 2.85 10.43
N MET A 179 11.42 1.94 9.45
CA MET A 179 12.51 1.61 8.53
C MET A 179 13.05 2.87 7.83
N CYS A 180 12.18 3.70 7.26
CA CYS A 180 12.58 4.94 6.59
C CYS A 180 13.26 5.94 7.56
N GLN A 181 12.86 5.97 8.84
CA GLN A 181 13.53 6.81 9.83
C GLN A 181 14.95 6.29 10.15
N ILE A 182 15.12 4.97 10.23
CA ILE A 182 16.42 4.33 10.44
C ILE A 182 17.33 4.59 9.24
N GLU A 183 16.84 4.34 8.02
CA GLU A 183 17.55 4.58 6.76
C GLU A 183 18.06 6.03 6.67
N LYS A 184 17.19 7.02 6.90
CA LYS A 184 17.56 8.43 6.89
C LYS A 184 18.60 8.82 7.95
N ARG A 185 18.62 8.12 9.07
CA ARG A 185 19.64 8.34 10.12
C ARG A 185 20.96 7.67 9.76
N LEU A 186 20.90 6.46 9.19
CA LEU A 186 22.08 5.74 8.74
C LEU A 186 22.84 6.52 7.66
N HIS A 187 22.16 7.05 6.65
CA HIS A 187 22.78 7.89 5.61
C HIS A 187 23.49 9.14 6.17
N LYS A 188 23.12 9.61 7.37
CA LYS A 188 23.81 10.74 8.02
C LYS A 188 25.05 10.36 8.80
N VAL A 189 25.15 9.10 9.22
CA VAL A 189 26.21 8.59 10.11
C VAL A 189 27.26 7.80 9.32
N VAL A 190 26.83 7.13 8.25
CA VAL A 190 27.68 6.25 7.46
C VAL A 190 28.52 7.07 6.48
N PRO A 191 29.87 6.86 6.42
CA PRO A 191 30.73 7.50 5.43
C PRO A 191 30.34 7.14 4.01
N ALA A 192 30.58 8.06 3.06
CA ALA A 192 30.25 7.91 1.64
C ALA A 192 30.75 6.61 0.97
N MET A 193 31.81 5.99 1.51
CA MET A 193 32.30 4.69 1.02
C MET A 193 31.32 3.53 1.23
N PHE A 194 30.44 3.63 2.23
CA PHE A 194 29.45 2.58 2.56
C PHE A 194 28.01 2.98 2.20
N ASP A 195 27.81 4.13 1.59
CA ASP A 195 26.50 4.64 1.21
C ASP A 195 25.75 3.70 0.21
N LEU A 196 26.52 2.88 -0.54
CA LEU A 196 25.96 1.87 -1.43
C LEU A 196 25.30 0.69 -0.68
N PHE A 197 25.65 0.47 0.60
CA PHE A 197 25.13 -0.64 1.41
C PHE A 197 24.03 -0.22 2.39
N VAL A 198 23.74 1.07 2.47
CA VAL A 198 22.71 1.68 3.33
C VAL A 198 21.53 2.16 2.51
#